data_74125efe553584009277c746b0982969
#
_entry.id   74125efe553584009277c746b0982969
#
_cell.length_a   1.000
_cell.length_b   1.000
_cell.length_c   1.000
_cell.angle_alpha   90.00
_cell.angle_beta   90.00
_cell.angle_gamma   90.00
#
_symmetry.space_group_name_H-M   'P 1'
#
loop_
_entity.id
_entity.type
_entity.pdbx_description
1 polymer ?
#
loop_
_entity_poly.entity_id
_entity_poly.type
_entity_poly.pdbx_seq_one_letter_code
_entity_poly.pdbx_strand_id
1 'polypeptide(L)'
;MATITLRATKGSPLTNTEVDNNFTNLNNDKYESGDSVAVAALTATGNLTLSTAATVTAAGTTQGGGTAITKTYNIISTANANQGVVLPAALVGKVINVYNISGNTIKVYPASGEAIDGGSANAPVEIVDDNGKELVGTGTGSWRAVGSGGNNVQDFIVNGSASLLGSLTYGVEAISAAGSNQGNATAIAETISIITSASAAQGVKLPTAAAGLHIS
;
A
#
# COMPACT_ATOMS: atom_id res chain seq x y z
N MET A 1 -8.90 -28.87 24.58
CA MET A 1 -9.12 -30.14 23.87
C MET A 1 -10.16 -30.94 24.63
N ALA A 2 -11.27 -31.30 23.99
CA ALA A 2 -12.34 -32.07 24.62
C ALA A 2 -11.86 -33.47 25.01
N THR A 3 -12.31 -33.95 26.17
CA THR A 3 -12.06 -35.31 26.66
C THR A 3 -13.21 -36.19 26.22
N ILE A 4 -12.92 -37.19 25.40
CA ILE A 4 -13.89 -38.18 24.92
C ILE A 4 -13.67 -39.49 25.67
N THR A 5 -14.71 -40.04 26.29
CA THR A 5 -14.66 -41.35 26.94
C THR A 5 -14.92 -42.42 25.91
N LEU A 6 -13.90 -43.25 25.61
CA LEU A 6 -14.02 -44.34 24.67
C LEU A 6 -14.48 -45.63 25.37
N ARG A 7 -15.47 -46.32 24.81
CA ARG A 7 -15.93 -47.61 25.32
C ARG A 7 -14.81 -48.67 25.39
N ALA A 8 -13.94 -48.66 24.37
CA ALA A 8 -12.79 -49.60 24.32
C ALA A 8 -11.81 -49.41 25.48
N THR A 9 -11.58 -48.19 25.92
CA THR A 9 -10.70 -47.84 27.05
C THR A 9 -11.38 -48.10 28.37
N LYS A 10 -12.70 -47.88 28.45
CA LYS A 10 -13.47 -48.08 29.66
C LYS A 10 -13.68 -49.59 29.99
N GLY A 11 -13.73 -50.47 29.00
CA GLY A 11 -13.95 -51.88 29.16
C GLY A 11 -15.38 -52.29 29.56
N SER A 12 -16.32 -51.32 29.54
CA SER A 12 -17.76 -51.53 29.86
C SER A 12 -18.61 -50.60 28.95
N PRO A 13 -19.94 -50.81 28.83
CA PRO A 13 -20.80 -49.91 28.12
C PRO A 13 -20.71 -48.49 28.67
N LEU A 14 -20.80 -47.50 27.79
CA LEU A 14 -20.90 -46.09 28.18
C LEU A 14 -22.26 -45.87 28.87
N THR A 15 -22.29 -45.08 29.92
CA THR A 15 -23.50 -44.58 30.50
C THR A 15 -24.12 -43.51 29.62
N ASN A 16 -25.41 -43.19 29.81
CA ASN A 16 -26.07 -42.12 29.07
C ASN A 16 -25.34 -40.79 29.28
N THR A 17 -24.91 -40.49 30.54
CA THR A 17 -24.16 -39.28 30.85
C THR A 17 -22.82 -39.19 30.12
N GLU A 18 -22.11 -40.30 29.98
CA GLU A 18 -20.84 -40.33 29.21
C GLU A 18 -21.08 -40.12 27.73
N VAL A 19 -22.17 -40.65 27.17
CA VAL A 19 -22.57 -40.43 25.79
C VAL A 19 -22.93 -38.94 25.60
N ASP A 20 -23.76 -38.39 26.46
CA ASP A 20 -24.15 -36.97 26.38
C ASP A 20 -22.94 -36.02 26.55
N ASN A 21 -22.04 -36.34 27.47
CA ASN A 21 -20.80 -35.58 27.66
C ASN A 21 -19.89 -35.67 26.43
N ASN A 22 -19.79 -36.82 25.77
CA ASN A 22 -19.02 -36.94 24.53
C ASN A 22 -19.58 -36.05 23.43
N PHE A 23 -20.90 -36.02 23.25
CA PHE A 23 -21.53 -35.10 22.28
C PHE A 23 -21.35 -33.63 22.65
N THR A 24 -21.51 -33.28 23.93
CA THR A 24 -21.31 -31.93 24.41
C THR A 24 -19.86 -31.49 24.19
N ASN A 25 -18.89 -32.34 24.52
CA ASN A 25 -17.47 -32.05 24.32
C ASN A 25 -17.11 -31.88 22.84
N LEU A 26 -17.62 -32.76 21.95
CA LEU A 26 -17.43 -32.62 20.51
C LEU A 26 -18.07 -31.33 19.98
N ASN A 27 -19.25 -30.98 20.49
CA ASN A 27 -19.93 -29.74 20.08
C ASN A 27 -19.16 -28.51 20.55
N ASN A 28 -18.61 -28.53 21.75
CA ASN A 28 -17.84 -27.42 22.30
C ASN A 28 -16.43 -27.28 21.67
N ASP A 29 -15.89 -28.36 21.10
CA ASP A 29 -14.57 -28.35 20.44
C ASP A 29 -14.66 -28.05 18.92
N LYS A 30 -15.88 -27.98 18.35
CA LYS A 30 -16.02 -27.55 16.95
C LYS A 30 -15.76 -26.05 16.82
N TYR A 31 -15.19 -25.67 15.71
CA TYR A 31 -15.03 -24.25 15.40
C TYR A 31 -16.38 -23.59 15.13
N GLU A 32 -16.65 -22.47 15.77
CA GLU A 32 -17.86 -21.67 15.60
C GLU A 32 -17.52 -20.32 14.96
N SER A 33 -18.55 -19.56 14.59
CA SER A 33 -18.35 -18.20 14.06
C SER A 33 -17.69 -17.32 15.12
N GLY A 34 -16.50 -16.79 14.79
CA GLY A 34 -15.69 -15.98 15.69
C GLY A 34 -14.49 -16.69 16.32
N ASP A 35 -14.40 -18.00 16.16
CA ASP A 35 -13.24 -18.75 16.68
C ASP A 35 -11.97 -18.44 15.88
N SER A 36 -10.84 -18.41 16.58
CA SER A 36 -9.51 -18.38 15.95
C SER A 36 -9.06 -19.81 15.64
N VAL A 37 -8.83 -20.09 14.36
CA VAL A 37 -8.36 -21.42 13.90
C VAL A 37 -6.85 -21.34 13.66
N ALA A 38 -6.06 -22.08 14.47
CA ALA A 38 -4.64 -22.24 14.24
C ALA A 38 -4.39 -23.58 13.52
N VAL A 39 -3.93 -23.53 12.28
CA VAL A 39 -3.61 -24.71 11.47
C VAL A 39 -2.15 -24.65 11.02
N ALA A 40 -1.46 -25.79 11.01
CA ALA A 40 -0.08 -25.87 10.52
C ALA A 40 0.03 -25.62 9.02
N ALA A 41 -1.00 -26.02 8.26
CA ALA A 41 -1.13 -25.76 6.83
C ALA A 41 -2.61 -25.71 6.45
N LEU A 42 -2.96 -24.75 5.57
CA LEU A 42 -4.29 -24.63 4.97
C LEU A 42 -4.16 -24.83 3.46
N THR A 43 -4.78 -25.90 2.93
CA THR A 43 -4.90 -26.13 1.49
C THR A 43 -6.34 -25.89 1.08
N ALA A 44 -6.59 -24.82 0.32
CA ALA A 44 -7.89 -24.56 -0.28
C ALA A 44 -7.90 -25.11 -1.72
N THR A 45 -8.77 -26.09 -2.01
CA THR A 45 -8.94 -26.65 -3.36
C THR A 45 -9.96 -25.87 -4.20
N GLY A 46 -10.57 -24.85 -3.62
CA GLY A 46 -11.49 -23.89 -4.24
C GLY A 46 -11.10 -22.46 -3.88
N ASN A 47 -12.04 -21.53 -4.05
CA ASN A 47 -11.80 -20.13 -3.75
C ASN A 47 -11.69 -19.88 -2.24
N LEU A 48 -10.64 -19.20 -1.81
CA LEU A 48 -10.53 -18.64 -0.47
C LEU A 48 -11.12 -17.22 -0.50
N THR A 49 -12.23 -17.01 0.21
CA THR A 49 -12.83 -15.67 0.33
C THR A 49 -12.32 -14.97 1.58
N LEU A 50 -11.64 -13.85 1.39
CA LEU A 50 -11.18 -12.99 2.48
C LEU A 50 -12.21 -11.89 2.78
N SER A 51 -12.18 -11.37 4.00
CA SER A 51 -13.13 -10.32 4.40
C SER A 51 -12.93 -9.04 3.59
N THR A 52 -14.02 -8.54 2.99
CA THR A 52 -14.00 -7.37 2.11
C THR A 52 -14.97 -6.30 2.59
N ALA A 53 -14.60 -5.02 2.47
CA ALA A 53 -15.47 -3.86 2.52
C ALA A 53 -15.44 -3.17 1.16
N ALA A 54 -16.52 -3.31 0.38
CA ALA A 54 -16.58 -2.89 -1.02
C ALA A 54 -16.93 -1.41 -1.22
N THR A 55 -17.46 -0.74 -0.19
CA THR A 55 -17.94 0.65 -0.27
C THR A 55 -17.53 1.42 0.98
N VAL A 56 -16.27 1.77 1.06
CA VAL A 56 -15.75 2.58 2.16
C VAL A 56 -15.73 4.05 1.74
N THR A 57 -16.27 4.91 2.59
CA THR A 57 -16.14 6.36 2.44
C THR A 57 -14.98 6.84 3.31
N ALA A 58 -13.96 7.43 2.70
CA ALA A 58 -12.88 8.07 3.44
C ALA A 58 -13.39 9.35 4.10
N ALA A 59 -12.85 9.68 5.26
CA ALA A 59 -13.21 10.89 6.01
C ALA A 59 -11.96 11.57 6.57
N GLY A 60 -12.13 12.79 7.05
CA GLY A 60 -11.07 13.56 7.71
C GLY A 60 -9.79 13.71 6.88
N THR A 61 -8.96 14.66 7.27
CA THR A 61 -7.67 14.96 6.62
C THR A 61 -6.49 14.73 7.56
N THR A 62 -6.76 14.12 8.72
CA THR A 62 -5.78 13.79 9.76
C THR A 62 -5.98 12.35 10.23
N GLN A 63 -4.97 11.78 10.88
CA GLN A 63 -5.02 10.42 11.43
C GLN A 63 -6.25 10.19 12.33
N GLY A 64 -6.54 11.10 13.26
CA GLY A 64 -7.69 10.93 14.18
C GLY A 64 -9.07 11.17 13.54
N GLY A 65 -9.13 11.73 12.35
CA GLY A 65 -10.39 11.98 11.61
C GLY A 65 -10.66 11.00 10.48
N GLY A 66 -9.73 10.12 10.15
CA GLY A 66 -9.87 9.15 9.08
C GLY A 66 -10.88 8.03 9.41
N THR A 67 -11.47 7.44 8.38
CA THR A 67 -12.37 6.28 8.55
C THR A 67 -11.58 5.03 8.93
N ALA A 68 -11.89 4.41 10.06
CA ALA A 68 -11.25 3.16 10.48
C ALA A 68 -11.66 2.00 9.53
N ILE A 69 -10.66 1.26 9.05
CA ILE A 69 -10.87 0.05 8.24
C ILE A 69 -10.50 -1.19 9.05
N THR A 70 -11.25 -2.28 8.85
CA THR A 70 -11.10 -3.51 9.66
C THR A 70 -11.04 -4.79 8.82
N LYS A 71 -11.29 -4.69 7.51
CA LYS A 71 -11.31 -5.85 6.61
C LYS A 71 -9.97 -6.07 5.94
N THR A 72 -9.74 -7.29 5.48
CA THR A 72 -8.52 -7.62 4.71
C THR A 72 -8.47 -6.86 3.38
N TYR A 73 -9.61 -6.74 2.69
CA TYR A 73 -9.77 -5.95 1.46
C TYR A 73 -10.73 -4.79 1.70
N ASN A 74 -10.30 -3.58 1.35
CA ASN A 74 -11.09 -2.36 1.52
C ASN A 74 -11.07 -1.56 0.21
N ILE A 75 -12.25 -1.34 -0.37
CA ILE A 75 -12.42 -0.54 -1.58
C ILE A 75 -12.95 0.82 -1.17
N ILE A 76 -12.17 1.86 -1.37
CA ILE A 76 -12.53 3.24 -1.08
C ILE A 76 -13.26 3.80 -2.29
N SER A 77 -14.57 3.85 -2.20
CA SER A 77 -15.45 4.27 -3.30
C SER A 77 -15.84 5.74 -3.27
N THR A 78 -15.60 6.41 -2.15
CA THR A 78 -15.94 7.82 -1.98
C THR A 78 -14.91 8.51 -1.10
N ALA A 79 -14.37 9.62 -1.58
CA ALA A 79 -13.50 10.52 -0.84
C ALA A 79 -13.52 11.92 -1.46
N ASN A 80 -13.33 12.96 -0.65
CA ASN A 80 -12.85 14.25 -1.14
C ASN A 80 -11.31 14.27 -1.09
N ALA A 81 -10.72 15.27 -1.75
CA ALA A 81 -9.27 15.41 -1.79
C ALA A 81 -8.64 15.39 -0.37
N ASN A 82 -7.57 14.61 -0.20
CA ASN A 82 -6.82 14.43 1.05
C ASN A 82 -7.59 13.78 2.22
N GLN A 83 -8.82 13.32 2.03
CA GLN A 83 -9.48 12.49 3.04
C GLN A 83 -8.78 11.13 3.15
N GLY A 84 -8.97 10.45 4.29
CA GLY A 84 -8.23 9.24 4.56
C GLY A 84 -8.97 8.17 5.31
N VAL A 85 -8.29 7.04 5.37
CA VAL A 85 -8.67 5.87 6.18
C VAL A 85 -7.56 5.56 7.18
N VAL A 86 -7.91 4.86 8.25
CA VAL A 86 -6.99 4.49 9.34
C VAL A 86 -6.90 2.97 9.42
N LEU A 87 -5.68 2.46 9.38
CA LEU A 87 -5.39 1.04 9.56
C LEU A 87 -5.69 0.60 11.01
N PRO A 88 -6.06 -0.66 11.22
CA PRO A 88 -6.06 -1.23 12.57
C PRO A 88 -4.63 -1.29 13.13
N ALA A 89 -4.48 -1.63 14.43
CA ALA A 89 -3.16 -1.83 15.01
C ALA A 89 -2.35 -2.90 14.26
N ALA A 90 -1.06 -2.60 14.03
CA ALA A 90 -0.13 -3.47 13.35
C ALA A 90 0.18 -4.71 14.19
N LEU A 91 0.16 -5.87 13.53
CA LEU A 91 0.60 -7.16 14.08
C LEU A 91 1.43 -7.85 13.02
N VAL A 92 2.45 -8.61 13.41
CA VAL A 92 3.27 -9.40 12.49
C VAL A 92 2.40 -10.30 11.61
N GLY A 93 2.58 -10.22 10.30
CA GLY A 93 1.85 -11.03 9.32
C GLY A 93 0.43 -10.58 9.00
N LYS A 94 -0.08 -9.52 9.64
CA LYS A 94 -1.38 -8.94 9.31
C LYS A 94 -1.30 -8.26 7.94
N VAL A 95 -2.22 -8.59 7.04
CA VAL A 95 -2.30 -8.02 5.70
C VAL A 95 -3.58 -7.22 5.55
N ILE A 96 -3.46 -5.99 5.05
CA ILE A 96 -4.59 -5.10 4.71
C ILE A 96 -4.35 -4.58 3.29
N ASN A 97 -5.33 -4.79 2.43
CA ASN A 97 -5.35 -4.25 1.09
C ASN A 97 -6.31 -3.06 1.03
N VAL A 98 -5.85 -1.96 0.46
CA VAL A 98 -6.64 -0.74 0.24
C VAL A 98 -6.60 -0.41 -1.24
N TYR A 99 -7.74 -0.38 -1.89
CA TYR A 99 -7.89 0.01 -3.29
C TYR A 99 -8.77 1.26 -3.38
N ASN A 100 -8.32 2.27 -4.09
CA ASN A 100 -8.96 3.58 -4.19
C ASN A 100 -9.59 3.76 -5.58
N ILE A 101 -10.92 3.92 -5.63
CA ILE A 101 -11.70 4.23 -6.83
C ILE A 101 -12.58 5.46 -6.60
N SER A 102 -12.17 6.37 -5.74
CA SER A 102 -13.00 7.50 -5.30
C SER A 102 -12.94 8.72 -6.21
N GLY A 103 -12.10 8.73 -7.22
CA GLY A 103 -11.83 9.88 -8.08
C GLY A 103 -10.84 10.90 -7.49
N ASN A 104 -10.31 10.68 -6.28
CA ASN A 104 -9.40 11.59 -5.59
C ASN A 104 -8.23 10.82 -4.94
N THR A 105 -7.09 11.47 -4.76
CA THR A 105 -6.02 10.91 -3.92
C THR A 105 -6.47 10.86 -2.46
N ILE A 106 -6.29 9.70 -1.84
CA ILE A 106 -6.61 9.47 -0.42
C ILE A 106 -5.35 9.27 0.40
N LYS A 107 -5.49 9.42 1.71
CA LYS A 107 -4.43 9.13 2.71
C LYS A 107 -4.76 7.87 3.49
N VAL A 108 -3.78 7.00 3.64
CA VAL A 108 -3.87 5.82 4.51
C VAL A 108 -2.97 6.07 5.71
N TYR A 109 -3.58 6.26 6.85
CA TYR A 109 -2.89 6.50 8.12
C TYR A 109 -2.67 5.19 8.87
N PRO A 110 -1.55 5.02 9.58
CA PRO A 110 -1.41 3.93 10.55
C PRO A 110 -2.31 4.17 11.76
N ALA A 111 -2.45 3.19 12.64
CA ALA A 111 -3.05 3.42 13.95
C ALA A 111 -2.24 4.44 14.76
N SER A 112 -2.87 5.03 15.79
CA SER A 112 -2.22 6.10 16.57
C SER A 112 -0.88 5.66 17.17
N GLY A 113 0.15 6.44 16.95
CA GLY A 113 1.53 6.18 17.40
C GLY A 113 2.34 5.24 16.53
N GLU A 114 1.73 4.63 15.50
CA GLU A 114 2.38 3.69 14.58
C GLU A 114 2.96 4.39 13.35
N ALA A 115 3.74 3.66 12.56
CA ALA A 115 4.41 4.15 11.34
C ALA A 115 4.20 3.20 10.14
N ILE A 116 4.27 3.76 8.94
CA ILE A 116 4.30 3.02 7.67
C ILE A 116 5.68 3.28 7.03
N ASP A 117 6.32 2.23 6.51
CA ASP A 117 7.61 2.27 5.80
C ASP A 117 8.76 2.94 6.57
N GLY A 118 8.71 2.91 7.90
CA GLY A 118 9.70 3.56 8.75
C GLY A 118 9.61 5.08 8.77
N GLY A 119 8.52 5.64 8.29
CA GLY A 119 8.21 7.07 8.38
C GLY A 119 7.93 7.54 9.80
N SER A 120 7.57 8.81 9.96
CA SER A 120 7.18 9.36 11.25
C SER A 120 5.88 8.74 11.75
N ALA A 121 5.71 8.66 13.08
CA ALA A 121 4.46 8.20 13.69
C ALA A 121 3.26 9.03 13.18
N ASN A 122 2.15 8.35 12.89
CA ASN A 122 0.92 8.91 12.33
C ASN A 122 1.04 9.49 10.92
N ALA A 123 2.20 9.41 10.27
CA ALA A 123 2.35 9.89 8.90
C ALA A 123 1.62 8.95 7.92
N PRO A 124 0.82 9.50 6.98
CA PRO A 124 0.12 8.68 6.00
C PRO A 124 1.01 8.29 4.82
N VAL A 125 0.58 7.24 4.12
CA VAL A 125 0.94 7.02 2.72
C VAL A 125 -0.24 7.41 1.82
N GLU A 126 0.05 7.87 0.61
CA GLU A 126 -0.97 8.27 -0.35
C GLU A 126 -1.28 7.14 -1.34
N ILE A 127 -2.55 7.06 -1.74
CA ILE A 127 -3.02 6.20 -2.83
C ILE A 127 -3.81 7.10 -3.80
N VAL A 128 -3.28 7.24 -5.00
CA VAL A 128 -3.98 7.98 -6.08
C VAL A 128 -5.20 7.19 -6.54
N ASP A 129 -6.09 7.85 -7.27
CA ASP A 129 -7.27 7.20 -7.83
C ASP A 129 -6.88 6.02 -8.75
N ASP A 130 -7.75 5.01 -8.80
CA ASP A 130 -7.57 3.75 -9.55
C ASP A 130 -6.29 2.98 -9.20
N ASN A 131 -5.83 3.11 -7.96
CA ASN A 131 -4.65 2.42 -7.44
C ASN A 131 -4.90 1.75 -6.09
N GLY A 132 -4.01 0.83 -5.73
CA GLY A 132 -4.07 0.10 -4.47
C GLY A 132 -2.70 -0.07 -3.81
N LYS A 133 -2.73 -0.34 -2.53
CA LYS A 133 -1.56 -0.77 -1.74
C LYS A 133 -1.94 -1.95 -0.87
N GLU A 134 -1.05 -2.93 -0.84
CA GLU A 134 -1.02 -3.93 0.21
C GLU A 134 -0.14 -3.43 1.34
N LEU A 135 -0.65 -3.52 2.57
CA LEU A 135 0.09 -3.15 3.77
C LEU A 135 0.24 -4.39 4.65
N VAL A 136 1.47 -4.69 5.00
CA VAL A 136 1.83 -5.85 5.82
C VAL A 136 2.37 -5.38 7.15
N GLY A 137 1.80 -5.87 8.25
CA GLY A 137 2.33 -5.64 9.59
C GLY A 137 3.63 -6.40 9.78
N THR A 138 4.71 -5.70 10.08
CA THR A 138 6.05 -6.28 10.27
C THR A 138 6.49 -6.33 11.72
N GLY A 139 5.73 -5.69 12.61
CA GLY A 139 5.96 -5.64 14.04
C GLY A 139 4.82 -4.89 14.74
N THR A 140 4.87 -4.85 16.06
CA THR A 140 3.96 -3.98 16.81
C THR A 140 4.24 -2.52 16.44
N GLY A 141 3.21 -1.81 15.98
CA GLY A 141 3.32 -0.41 15.58
C GLY A 141 4.02 -0.16 14.24
N SER A 142 4.27 -1.18 13.43
CA SER A 142 5.02 -1.05 12.18
C SER A 142 4.33 -1.74 11.01
N TRP A 143 4.07 -0.97 9.95
CA TRP A 143 3.55 -1.41 8.66
C TRP A 143 4.58 -1.25 7.55
N ARG A 144 4.51 -2.12 6.55
CA ARG A 144 5.19 -1.96 5.25
C ARG A 144 4.16 -1.94 4.14
N ALA A 145 4.26 -0.95 3.27
CA ALA A 145 3.52 -0.95 2.01
C ALA A 145 4.26 -1.85 1.00
N VAL A 146 3.53 -2.83 0.45
CA VAL A 146 4.03 -3.78 -0.54
C VAL A 146 3.24 -3.58 -1.81
N GLY A 147 3.91 -3.63 -2.96
CA GLY A 147 3.27 -3.35 -4.24
C GLY A 147 3.25 -1.85 -4.56
N SER A 148 3.44 -1.56 -5.81
CA SER A 148 3.52 -0.19 -6.32
C SER A 148 2.12 0.39 -6.50
N GLY A 149 1.69 1.21 -5.57
CA GLY A 149 0.75 2.26 -5.95
C GLY A 149 1.53 3.37 -6.63
N GLY A 150 1.13 3.76 -7.85
CA GLY A 150 1.61 4.92 -8.58
C GLY A 150 3.14 5.05 -8.66
N ASN A 151 3.68 4.74 -9.80
CA ASN A 151 5.12 4.76 -10.04
C ASN A 151 5.68 6.19 -10.07
N ASN A 152 5.89 6.78 -8.89
CA ASN A 152 6.84 7.87 -8.78
C ASN A 152 8.19 7.25 -8.39
N VAL A 153 8.87 6.66 -9.37
CA VAL A 153 10.24 6.16 -9.19
C VAL A 153 11.13 7.38 -9.25
N GLN A 154 11.66 7.80 -8.11
CA GLN A 154 12.62 8.93 -8.08
C GLN A 154 13.90 8.59 -8.86
N ASP A 155 14.31 7.31 -8.83
CA ASP A 155 15.44 6.81 -9.61
C ASP A 155 15.08 5.46 -10.26
N PHE A 156 15.00 5.42 -11.58
CA PHE A 156 14.85 4.20 -12.34
C PHE A 156 16.21 3.73 -12.84
N ILE A 157 16.86 2.86 -12.07
CA ILE A 157 18.17 2.30 -12.44
C ILE A 157 17.95 0.96 -13.15
N VAL A 158 18.32 0.88 -14.42
CA VAL A 158 18.30 -0.36 -15.20
C VAL A 158 19.73 -0.85 -15.39
N ASN A 159 20.07 -1.95 -14.70
CA ASN A 159 21.32 -2.68 -14.95
C ASN A 159 21.13 -3.64 -16.11
N GLY A 160 21.12 -3.13 -17.33
CA GLY A 160 20.87 -3.90 -18.56
C GLY A 160 20.01 -3.15 -19.56
N SER A 161 19.27 -3.86 -20.42
CA SER A 161 18.37 -3.25 -21.39
C SER A 161 16.99 -3.02 -20.80
N ALA A 162 16.42 -1.81 -20.98
CA ALA A 162 15.04 -1.50 -20.68
C ALA A 162 14.21 -1.50 -21.97
N SER A 163 13.03 -2.13 -21.95
CA SER A 163 12.02 -2.01 -23.01
C SER A 163 10.85 -1.19 -22.46
N LEU A 164 10.59 -0.04 -23.08
CA LEU A 164 9.46 0.82 -22.75
C LEU A 164 8.34 0.55 -23.76
N LEU A 165 7.22 0.00 -23.30
CA LEU A 165 6.04 -0.28 -24.13
C LEU A 165 5.12 0.94 -24.34
N GLY A 166 5.54 2.12 -23.86
CA GLY A 166 4.80 3.38 -23.95
C GLY A 166 5.70 4.55 -24.29
N SER A 167 5.16 5.76 -24.18
CA SER A 167 5.91 6.99 -24.43
C SER A 167 6.81 7.33 -23.25
N LEU A 168 8.05 7.69 -23.51
CA LEU A 168 8.94 8.33 -22.56
C LEU A 168 8.76 9.86 -22.67
N THR A 169 8.34 10.50 -21.59
CA THR A 169 8.18 11.96 -21.56
C THR A 169 9.40 12.57 -20.87
N TYR A 170 10.08 13.47 -21.56
CA TYR A 170 11.18 14.25 -21.00
C TYR A 170 10.67 15.59 -20.45
N GLY A 171 11.39 16.12 -19.47
CA GLY A 171 11.19 17.51 -19.05
C GLY A 171 11.50 18.45 -20.23
N VAL A 172 10.58 19.37 -20.50
CA VAL A 172 10.70 20.37 -21.55
C VAL A 172 10.53 21.75 -20.93
N GLU A 173 11.50 22.64 -21.16
CA GLU A 173 11.39 24.04 -20.77
C GLU A 173 11.37 24.96 -21.98
N ALA A 174 10.66 26.08 -21.88
CA ALA A 174 10.71 27.17 -22.85
C ALA A 174 11.45 28.35 -22.19
N ILE A 175 12.59 28.72 -22.74
CA ILE A 175 13.46 29.74 -22.18
C ILE A 175 13.73 30.87 -23.16
N SER A 176 14.04 32.06 -22.60
CA SER A 176 14.56 33.19 -23.38
C SER A 176 16.06 33.25 -23.20
N ALA A 177 16.78 33.30 -24.30
CA ALA A 177 18.21 33.55 -24.24
C ALA A 177 18.51 34.94 -23.67
N ALA A 178 19.54 35.03 -22.85
CA ALA A 178 19.99 36.33 -22.27
C ALA A 178 21.52 36.37 -22.17
N GLY A 179 22.03 37.57 -21.97
CA GLY A 179 23.45 37.83 -21.80
C GLY A 179 24.30 37.56 -23.05
N SER A 180 25.42 38.21 -23.11
CA SER A 180 26.38 38.17 -24.22
C SER A 180 27.65 37.39 -23.89
N ASN A 181 27.73 36.80 -22.73
CA ASN A 181 28.85 35.96 -22.27
C ASN A 181 28.34 34.86 -21.32
N GLN A 182 29.19 33.85 -21.04
CA GLN A 182 28.85 32.69 -20.21
C GLN A 182 28.34 33.09 -18.80
N GLY A 183 28.84 34.13 -18.19
CA GLY A 183 28.50 34.51 -16.83
C GLY A 183 27.05 34.98 -16.67
N ASN A 184 26.50 35.62 -17.70
CA ASN A 184 25.15 36.20 -17.69
C ASN A 184 24.18 35.51 -18.70
N ALA A 185 24.58 34.43 -19.34
CA ALA A 185 23.69 33.65 -20.19
C ALA A 185 22.68 32.88 -19.37
N THR A 186 21.45 32.70 -19.90
CA THR A 186 20.41 31.89 -19.30
C THR A 186 20.86 30.43 -19.18
N ALA A 187 20.77 29.84 -17.96
CA ALA A 187 21.12 28.44 -17.75
C ALA A 187 20.02 27.52 -18.28
N ILE A 188 20.41 26.46 -18.97
CA ILE A 188 19.52 25.33 -19.34
C ILE A 188 19.42 24.39 -18.14
N ALA A 189 18.22 24.00 -17.78
CA ALA A 189 17.95 23.13 -16.64
C ALA A 189 17.33 21.78 -17.05
N GLU A 190 16.57 21.73 -18.15
CA GLU A 190 15.84 20.54 -18.58
C GLU A 190 16.57 19.77 -19.71
N THR A 191 16.15 18.52 -19.91
CA THR A 191 16.71 17.66 -20.97
C THR A 191 16.44 18.22 -22.37
N ILE A 192 15.27 18.83 -22.57
CA ILE A 192 14.89 19.49 -23.80
C ILE A 192 14.58 20.95 -23.50
N SER A 193 15.30 21.87 -24.13
CA SER A 193 15.13 23.30 -23.93
C SER A 193 14.80 24.00 -25.24
N ILE A 194 13.62 24.62 -25.31
CA ILE A 194 13.16 25.37 -26.47
C ILE A 194 13.47 26.85 -26.25
N ILE A 195 14.38 27.40 -27.04
CA ILE A 195 14.70 28.83 -27.00
C ILE A 195 13.61 29.60 -27.74
N THR A 196 12.75 30.26 -27.00
CA THR A 196 11.57 30.97 -27.53
C THR A 196 11.86 32.37 -27.96
N SER A 197 12.91 33.00 -27.41
CA SER A 197 13.34 34.35 -27.81
C SER A 197 14.83 34.55 -27.58
N ALA A 198 15.45 35.31 -28.46
CA ALA A 198 16.81 35.81 -28.32
C ALA A 198 16.98 37.13 -29.08
N SER A 199 17.73 38.06 -28.54
CA SER A 199 18.26 39.22 -29.27
C SER A 199 19.65 38.91 -29.82
N ALA A 200 20.17 39.76 -30.68
CA ALA A 200 21.51 39.54 -31.24
C ALA A 200 22.57 39.38 -30.13
N ALA A 201 23.44 38.40 -30.32
CA ALA A 201 24.51 38.03 -29.37
C ALA A 201 24.08 37.53 -27.99
N GLN A 202 22.78 37.25 -27.77
CA GLN A 202 22.34 36.55 -26.57
C GLN A 202 22.54 35.03 -26.67
N GLY A 203 22.75 34.38 -25.54
CA GLY A 203 23.02 32.95 -25.48
C GLY A 203 22.37 32.23 -24.31
N VAL A 204 22.52 30.93 -24.33
CA VAL A 204 22.18 30.05 -23.21
C VAL A 204 23.46 29.37 -22.70
N LYS A 205 23.45 28.95 -21.47
CA LYS A 205 24.58 28.27 -20.81
C LYS A 205 24.21 26.82 -20.53
N LEU A 206 25.02 25.90 -21.05
CA LEU A 206 24.90 24.49 -20.73
C LEU A 206 25.19 24.21 -19.24
N PRO A 207 24.54 23.23 -18.65
CA PRO A 207 24.88 22.76 -17.31
C PRO A 207 26.30 22.20 -17.26
N THR A 208 26.82 21.97 -16.06
CA THR A 208 28.10 21.30 -15.89
C THR A 208 28.04 19.91 -16.49
N ALA A 209 29.03 19.57 -17.34
CA ALA A 209 29.09 18.25 -17.95
C ALA A 209 29.15 17.13 -16.91
N ALA A 210 28.30 16.14 -17.06
CA ALA A 210 28.28 14.92 -16.25
C ALA A 210 28.13 13.70 -17.15
N ALA A 211 28.64 12.56 -16.73
CA ALA A 211 28.51 11.33 -17.49
C ALA A 211 27.02 10.95 -17.65
N GLY A 212 26.60 10.70 -18.89
CA GLY A 212 25.22 10.36 -19.22
C GLY A 212 24.27 11.55 -19.40
N LEU A 213 24.73 12.79 -19.21
CA LEU A 213 23.93 13.99 -19.45
C LEU A 213 23.71 14.19 -20.96
N HIS A 214 22.47 14.30 -21.36
CA HIS A 214 22.05 14.62 -22.73
C HIS A 214 21.17 15.87 -22.71
N ILE A 215 21.46 16.84 -23.57
CA ILE A 215 20.68 18.07 -23.77
C ILE A 215 20.36 18.18 -25.27
N SER A 216 19.10 18.44 -25.58
CA SER A 216 18.59 18.62 -26.94
C SER A 216 17.85 19.95 -27.08
#